data_45701be955dd087feb727e7a9ffd504c
#
_entry.id   45701be955dd087feb727e7a9ffd504c
#
_cell.length_a   1.000
_cell.length_b   1.000
_cell.length_c   1.000
_cell.angle_alpha   90.00
_cell.angle_beta   90.00
_cell.angle_gamma   90.00
#
_symmetry.space_group_name_H-M   'P 1'
#
loop_
_entity.id
_entity.type
_entity.pdbx_description
1 polymer ?
#
loop_
_entity_poly.entity_id
_entity_poly.type
_entity_poly.pdbx_seq_one_letter_code
_entity_poly.pdbx_strand_id
1 'polypeptide(L)'
;KLTIKKYDIFNSIPKYRILAQRLKRVIVKSMKYIVDSLKYSEFEVVGHEIELKENAVQGADIQQSKNNTLLKGQTDLNNDESNSNLKMQKVLKPMIFELKDGRKVELIGKIDRMDIAKTPDGNYIRIIDYKSSIRNINLNEVAAGLQLQLLTYLDAVCKQEDVLPAGALYFPLIDPIINGSQEMWDEEIEKELRKQFKMQGLILADSKIVKKMDINLVSGNSDI
;
A
#
# COMPACT_ATOMS: atom_id res chain seq x y z
N LYS A 1 1.50 -10.00 -20.70
CA LYS A 1 1.05 -10.64 -21.97
C LYS A 1 -0.49 -10.81 -22.05
N LEU A 2 -1.18 -11.08 -20.93
CA LEU A 2 -2.64 -11.30 -20.90
C LEU A 2 -3.43 -10.03 -21.23
N THR A 3 -3.04 -8.87 -20.71
CA THR A 3 -3.76 -7.60 -20.91
C THR A 3 -3.69 -7.11 -22.36
N ILE A 4 -2.54 -7.27 -23.01
CA ILE A 4 -2.36 -6.85 -24.41
C ILE A 4 -3.18 -7.72 -25.36
N LYS A 5 -3.33 -9.03 -25.05
CA LYS A 5 -4.19 -9.95 -25.83
C LYS A 5 -5.69 -9.68 -25.63
N LYS A 6 -6.09 -9.14 -24.48
CA LYS A 6 -7.51 -8.90 -24.15
C LYS A 6 -8.05 -7.61 -24.76
N TYR A 7 -7.17 -6.62 -25.01
CA TYR A 7 -7.56 -5.29 -25.50
C TYR A 7 -6.78 -4.95 -26.78
N ASP A 8 -7.37 -5.16 -27.95
CA ASP A 8 -6.77 -4.92 -29.26
C ASP A 8 -6.33 -3.46 -29.48
N ILE A 9 -6.90 -2.51 -28.73
CA ILE A 9 -6.54 -1.10 -28.78
C ILE A 9 -5.04 -0.88 -28.50
N PHE A 10 -4.42 -1.68 -27.65
CA PHE A 10 -2.98 -1.56 -27.38
C PHE A 10 -2.09 -1.96 -28.55
N ASN A 11 -2.65 -2.66 -29.54
CA ASN A 11 -1.96 -3.06 -30.76
C ASN A 11 -2.34 -2.20 -31.97
N SER A 12 -3.40 -1.38 -31.86
CA SER A 12 -4.00 -0.67 -32.99
C SER A 12 -3.09 0.40 -33.60
N ILE A 13 -2.38 1.16 -32.75
CA ILE A 13 -1.47 2.20 -33.21
C ILE A 13 -0.14 2.20 -32.42
N PRO A 14 0.96 2.69 -33.04
CA PRO A 14 2.28 2.70 -32.40
C PRO A 14 2.33 3.38 -31.03
N LYS A 15 1.58 4.48 -30.86
CA LYS A 15 1.49 5.21 -29.59
C LYS A 15 1.03 4.32 -28.43
N TYR A 16 -0.01 3.51 -28.61
CA TYR A 16 -0.51 2.63 -27.57
C TYR A 16 0.42 1.46 -27.28
N ARG A 17 1.14 0.96 -28.29
CA ARG A 17 2.19 -0.06 -28.09
C ARG A 17 3.33 0.47 -27.22
N ILE A 18 3.80 1.68 -27.49
CA ILE A 18 4.85 2.33 -26.69
C ILE A 18 4.36 2.56 -25.26
N LEU A 19 3.13 3.04 -25.07
CA LEU A 19 2.52 3.21 -23.75
C LEU A 19 2.44 1.90 -22.99
N ALA A 20 1.98 0.83 -23.62
CA ALA A 20 1.89 -0.51 -23.00
C ALA A 20 3.28 -1.04 -22.60
N GLN A 21 4.30 -0.81 -23.41
CA GLN A 21 5.67 -1.17 -23.07
C GLN A 21 6.20 -0.37 -21.88
N ARG A 22 5.92 0.93 -21.83
CA ARG A 22 6.29 1.79 -20.70
C ARG A 22 5.61 1.32 -19.41
N LEU A 23 4.30 1.11 -19.43
CA LEU A 23 3.55 0.60 -18.29
C LEU A 23 4.08 -0.75 -17.81
N LYS A 24 4.43 -1.64 -18.73
CA LYS A 24 5.06 -2.92 -18.38
C LYS A 24 6.38 -2.72 -17.64
N ARG A 25 7.25 -1.79 -18.10
CA ARG A 25 8.52 -1.49 -17.41
C ARG A 25 8.27 -0.93 -16.01
N VAL A 26 7.35 0.03 -15.88
CA VAL A 26 6.94 0.58 -14.57
C VAL A 26 6.54 -0.54 -13.62
N ILE A 27 5.61 -1.41 -14.04
CA ILE A 27 5.11 -2.51 -13.20
C ILE A 27 6.25 -3.45 -12.81
N VAL A 28 7.06 -3.92 -13.76
CA VAL A 28 8.14 -4.88 -13.49
C VAL A 28 9.18 -4.30 -12.53
N LYS A 29 9.60 -3.04 -12.75
CA LYS A 29 10.56 -2.37 -11.87
C LYS A 29 9.95 -2.15 -10.47
N SER A 30 8.76 -1.56 -10.39
CA SER A 30 8.11 -1.30 -9.10
C SER A 30 7.87 -2.58 -8.30
N MET A 31 7.43 -3.67 -8.94
CA MET A 31 7.22 -4.95 -8.28
C MET A 31 8.51 -5.53 -7.69
N LYS A 32 9.66 -5.37 -8.37
CA LYS A 32 10.96 -5.78 -7.80
C LYS A 32 11.18 -5.12 -6.44
N TYR A 33 11.04 -3.80 -6.35
CA TYR A 33 11.30 -3.04 -5.11
C TYR A 33 10.22 -3.24 -4.05
N ILE A 34 8.95 -3.45 -4.45
CA ILE A 34 7.89 -3.85 -3.51
C ILE A 34 8.23 -5.21 -2.86
N VAL A 35 8.62 -6.19 -3.66
CA VAL A 35 8.99 -7.52 -3.15
C VAL A 35 10.22 -7.42 -2.26
N ASP A 36 11.23 -6.64 -2.65
CA ASP A 36 12.42 -6.44 -1.82
C ASP A 36 12.08 -5.76 -0.49
N SER A 37 11.21 -4.73 -0.49
CA SER A 37 10.78 -4.08 0.74
C SER A 37 10.01 -5.01 1.67
N LEU A 38 9.27 -5.97 1.12
CA LEU A 38 8.56 -6.99 1.92
C LEU A 38 9.51 -8.02 2.54
N LYS A 39 10.58 -8.40 1.82
CA LYS A 39 11.58 -9.37 2.33
C LYS A 39 12.32 -8.86 3.56
N TYR A 40 12.53 -7.55 3.63
CA TYR A 40 13.29 -6.91 4.72
C TYR A 40 12.40 -6.22 5.74
N SER A 41 11.10 -6.49 5.73
CA SER A 41 10.12 -5.94 6.66
C SER A 41 9.41 -7.05 7.43
N GLU A 42 9.16 -6.82 8.72
CA GLU A 42 8.26 -7.64 9.53
C GLU A 42 6.79 -7.19 9.39
N PHE A 43 6.50 -6.20 8.55
CA PHE A 43 5.14 -5.81 8.23
C PHE A 43 4.55 -6.74 7.18
N GLU A 44 3.45 -7.40 7.52
CA GLU A 44 2.70 -8.28 6.63
C GLU A 44 1.55 -7.53 5.95
N VAL A 45 1.32 -7.80 4.67
CA VAL A 45 0.20 -7.21 3.94
C VAL A 45 -1.11 -7.85 4.40
N VAL A 46 -2.02 -7.04 4.95
CA VAL A 46 -3.32 -7.52 5.45
C VAL A 46 -4.51 -7.08 4.58
N GLY A 47 -4.32 -6.08 3.72
CA GLY A 47 -5.36 -5.62 2.84
C GLY A 47 -4.88 -4.83 1.64
N HIS A 48 -5.66 -4.97 0.56
CA HIS A 48 -5.54 -4.20 -0.69
C HIS A 48 -6.90 -3.63 -1.04
N GLU A 49 -6.90 -2.40 -1.57
CA GLU A 49 -8.12 -1.76 -2.09
C GLU A 49 -9.26 -1.75 -1.06
N ILE A 50 -8.94 -1.40 0.20
CA ILE A 50 -9.89 -1.35 1.31
C ILE A 50 -10.76 -0.11 1.14
N GLU A 51 -12.07 -0.32 1.00
CA GLU A 51 -13.02 0.74 0.77
C GLU A 51 -13.52 1.34 2.09
N LEU A 52 -13.56 2.67 2.18
CA LEU A 52 -14.29 3.41 3.19
C LEU A 52 -15.62 3.83 2.56
N LYS A 53 -16.71 3.14 2.91
CA LYS A 53 -18.03 3.45 2.39
C LYS A 53 -19.11 3.01 3.37
N GLU A 54 -20.28 3.62 3.29
CA GLU A 54 -21.44 3.13 3.99
C GLU A 54 -21.80 1.74 3.45
N ASN A 55 -21.89 0.75 4.33
CA ASN A 55 -22.44 -0.55 3.94
C ASN A 55 -23.93 -0.33 3.64
N ALA A 56 -24.25 -0.13 2.37
CA ALA A 56 -25.59 -0.34 1.91
C ALA A 56 -25.91 -1.82 2.15
N VAL A 57 -26.83 -2.08 3.12
CA VAL A 57 -27.42 -3.41 3.39
C VAL A 57 -26.89 -4.12 4.63
N GLN A 58 -27.38 -3.70 5.78
CA GLN A 58 -27.88 -4.66 6.75
C GLN A 58 -29.29 -5.08 6.29
N GLY A 59 -29.41 -6.20 5.60
CA GLY A 59 -30.72 -6.81 5.39
C GLY A 59 -31.11 -7.14 3.95
N ALA A 60 -30.36 -7.96 3.25
CA ALA A 60 -30.86 -8.93 2.27
C ALA A 60 -29.68 -9.80 1.75
N ASP A 61 -29.90 -11.11 1.77
CA ASP A 61 -29.17 -12.10 0.99
C ASP A 61 -27.80 -12.60 1.47
N ILE A 62 -27.82 -13.33 2.58
CA ILE A 62 -26.86 -14.42 2.89
C ILE A 62 -27.00 -15.62 1.91
N GLN A 63 -27.76 -15.50 0.83
CA GLN A 63 -28.03 -16.64 -0.04
C GLN A 63 -27.35 -16.63 -1.42
N GLN A 64 -26.62 -15.60 -1.84
CA GLN A 64 -25.99 -15.62 -3.18
C GLN A 64 -24.47 -15.69 -3.22
N SER A 65 -23.77 -15.83 -2.09
CA SER A 65 -22.30 -15.98 -2.08
C SER A 65 -21.83 -17.45 -2.11
N LYS A 66 -22.69 -18.40 -2.46
CA LYS A 66 -22.31 -19.82 -2.53
C LYS A 66 -21.79 -20.31 -3.90
N ASN A 67 -21.73 -19.47 -4.92
CA ASN A 67 -21.41 -19.90 -6.29
C ASN A 67 -20.08 -19.40 -6.89
N ASN A 68 -19.12 -18.95 -6.09
CA ASN A 68 -17.76 -18.73 -6.59
C ASN A 68 -16.72 -19.60 -5.86
N THR A 69 -17.04 -20.89 -5.76
CA THR A 69 -16.06 -21.92 -5.38
C THR A 69 -15.58 -22.61 -6.65
N LEU A 70 -14.54 -22.10 -7.27
CA LEU A 70 -13.73 -22.87 -8.22
C LEU A 70 -12.32 -22.25 -8.27
N LEU A 71 -11.48 -22.71 -7.37
CA LEU A 71 -10.06 -23.03 -7.55
C LEU A 71 -9.57 -23.64 -6.23
N LYS A 72 -9.96 -24.91 -6.03
CA LYS A 72 -9.28 -25.79 -5.09
C LYS A 72 -8.01 -26.29 -5.76
N GLY A 73 -6.86 -25.86 -5.26
CA GLY A 73 -5.61 -26.61 -5.37
C GLY A 73 -5.32 -27.16 -3.99
N GLN A 74 -5.47 -28.46 -3.84
CA GLN A 74 -5.18 -29.22 -2.64
C GLN A 74 -3.69 -29.16 -2.30
N THR A 75 -3.37 -28.84 -1.04
CA THR A 75 -2.33 -29.55 -0.29
C THR A 75 -2.75 -29.50 1.17
N ASP A 76 -3.21 -30.64 1.66
CA ASP A 76 -3.30 -30.94 3.08
C ASP A 76 -1.88 -30.91 3.65
N LEU A 77 -1.69 -30.33 4.85
CA LEU A 77 -0.95 -30.91 5.95
C LEU A 77 -0.81 -29.92 7.14
N ASN A 78 -1.31 -30.39 8.26
CA ASN A 78 -0.94 -30.06 9.65
C ASN A 78 -1.56 -28.84 10.33
N ASN A 79 -2.43 -29.17 11.26
CA ASN A 79 -2.89 -28.42 12.40
C ASN A 79 -1.72 -27.79 13.18
N ASP A 80 -1.71 -26.46 13.24
CA ASP A 80 -1.18 -25.70 14.36
C ASP A 80 -2.16 -24.60 14.72
N GLU A 81 -2.88 -24.80 15.81
CA GLU A 81 -3.84 -23.88 16.41
C GLU A 81 -3.08 -22.74 17.12
N SER A 82 -2.50 -21.81 16.39
CA SER A 82 -2.03 -20.53 16.95
C SER A 82 -1.92 -19.38 15.96
N ASN A 83 -2.51 -19.51 14.80
CA ASN A 83 -2.54 -18.43 13.81
C ASN A 83 -3.93 -17.82 13.76
N SER A 84 -4.26 -16.95 14.74
CA SER A 84 -5.38 -16.02 14.60
C SER A 84 -5.02 -15.05 13.45
N ASN A 85 -5.35 -15.45 12.21
CA ASN A 85 -5.32 -14.58 11.05
C ASN A 85 -6.22 -13.38 11.35
N LEU A 86 -5.63 -12.24 11.69
CA LEU A 86 -6.30 -10.96 11.71
C LEU A 86 -6.77 -10.67 10.29
N LYS A 87 -7.96 -11.15 9.96
CA LYS A 87 -8.64 -10.85 8.71
C LYS A 87 -9.26 -9.48 8.87
N MET A 88 -8.52 -8.42 8.53
CA MET A 88 -9.08 -7.08 8.56
C MET A 88 -10.24 -6.96 7.57
N GLN A 89 -11.24 -6.18 7.94
CA GLN A 89 -12.41 -5.95 7.10
C GLN A 89 -11.98 -5.32 5.77
N LYS A 90 -12.49 -5.82 4.65
CA LYS A 90 -12.26 -5.21 3.34
C LYS A 90 -13.02 -3.91 3.12
N VAL A 91 -13.97 -3.62 3.99
CA VAL A 91 -14.81 -2.43 3.95
C VAL A 91 -14.86 -1.86 5.35
N LEU A 92 -14.42 -0.63 5.48
CA LEU A 92 -14.47 0.18 6.69
C LEU A 92 -15.64 1.17 6.59
N LYS A 93 -16.17 1.57 7.73
CA LYS A 93 -17.16 2.65 7.76
C LYS A 93 -16.53 3.96 7.35
N PRO A 94 -17.25 4.85 6.66
CA PRO A 94 -16.76 6.18 6.36
C PRO A 94 -16.53 6.98 7.63
N MET A 95 -15.60 7.93 7.61
CA MET A 95 -15.48 8.90 8.69
C MET A 95 -16.55 10.00 8.54
N ILE A 96 -17.27 10.25 9.60
CA ILE A 96 -18.30 11.29 9.63
C ILE A 96 -17.79 12.45 10.47
N PHE A 97 -17.77 13.64 9.89
CA PHE A 97 -17.44 14.89 10.56
C PHE A 97 -18.71 15.73 10.68
N GLU A 98 -19.03 16.19 11.89
CA GLU A 98 -20.11 17.14 12.11
C GLU A 98 -19.54 18.57 12.10
N LEU A 99 -20.09 19.40 11.22
CA LEU A 99 -19.71 20.79 11.09
C LEU A 99 -20.43 21.63 12.16
N LYS A 100 -19.91 22.84 12.44
CA LYS A 100 -20.48 23.76 13.44
C LYS A 100 -21.94 24.15 13.17
N ASP A 101 -22.39 24.05 11.93
CA ASP A 101 -23.75 24.35 11.49
C ASP A 101 -24.68 23.11 11.49
N GLY A 102 -24.20 21.98 12.04
CA GLY A 102 -24.96 20.72 12.14
C GLY A 102 -24.94 19.87 10.87
N ARG A 103 -24.31 20.31 9.79
CA ARG A 103 -24.15 19.49 8.59
C ARG A 103 -23.13 18.38 8.85
N LYS A 104 -23.37 17.21 8.25
CA LYS A 104 -22.46 16.07 8.31
C LYS A 104 -21.70 15.95 6.99
N VAL A 105 -20.40 15.79 7.08
CA VAL A 105 -19.51 15.49 5.96
C VAL A 105 -19.03 14.06 6.12
N GLU A 106 -19.28 13.25 5.12
CA GLU A 106 -18.84 11.87 5.07
C GLU A 106 -17.60 11.75 4.20
N LEU A 107 -16.52 11.20 4.77
CA LEU A 107 -15.31 10.88 4.03
C LEU A 107 -15.40 9.44 3.55
N ILE A 108 -15.53 9.28 2.25
CA ILE A 108 -15.45 8.00 1.55
C ILE A 108 -14.13 7.91 0.79
N GLY A 109 -13.67 6.69 0.52
CA GLY A 109 -12.42 6.52 -0.23
C GLY A 109 -11.96 5.08 -0.29
N LYS A 110 -10.70 4.90 -0.69
CA LYS A 110 -10.10 3.60 -0.88
C LYS A 110 -8.62 3.65 -0.48
N ILE A 111 -8.22 2.72 0.35
CA ILE A 111 -6.84 2.53 0.78
C ILE A 111 -6.20 1.52 -0.15
N ASP A 112 -5.13 1.89 -0.84
CA ASP A 112 -4.49 1.01 -1.83
C ASP A 112 -3.88 -0.23 -1.18
N ARG A 113 -3.14 -0.05 -0.08
CA ARG A 113 -2.49 -1.14 0.66
C ARG A 113 -2.37 -0.83 2.15
N MET A 114 -2.55 -1.85 2.95
CA MET A 114 -2.42 -1.82 4.39
C MET A 114 -1.56 -2.99 4.87
N ASP A 115 -0.55 -2.70 5.67
CA ASP A 115 0.34 -3.68 6.26
C ASP A 115 0.29 -3.60 7.79
N ILE A 116 0.48 -4.73 8.47
CA ILE A 116 0.47 -4.83 9.93
C ILE A 116 1.75 -5.46 10.45
N ALA A 117 2.24 -4.97 11.59
CA ALA A 117 3.29 -5.62 12.38
C ALA A 117 2.75 -5.92 13.79
N LYS A 118 2.91 -7.16 14.22
CA LYS A 118 2.51 -7.60 15.55
C LYS A 118 3.64 -7.35 16.55
N THR A 119 3.30 -6.78 17.70
CA THR A 119 4.24 -6.56 18.80
C THR A 119 3.60 -6.94 20.13
N PRO A 120 4.38 -7.14 21.20
CA PRO A 120 3.83 -7.34 22.54
C PRO A 120 2.98 -6.15 23.04
N ASP A 121 3.28 -4.94 22.53
CA ASP A 121 2.61 -3.69 22.92
C ASP A 121 1.35 -3.40 22.09
N GLY A 122 1.06 -4.24 21.09
CA GLY A 122 -0.11 -4.10 20.20
C GLY A 122 0.21 -4.33 18.72
N ASN A 123 -0.81 -4.21 17.90
CA ASN A 123 -0.70 -4.35 16.46
C ASN A 123 -0.49 -2.97 15.82
N TYR A 124 0.59 -2.82 15.07
CA TYR A 124 0.95 -1.57 14.40
C TYR A 124 0.64 -1.64 12.92
N ILE A 125 0.04 -0.57 12.38
CA ILE A 125 -0.40 -0.52 11.00
C ILE A 125 0.31 0.59 10.23
N ARG A 126 0.68 0.31 8.99
CA ARG A 126 1.09 1.33 8.01
C ARG A 126 0.18 1.28 6.79
N ILE A 127 -0.11 2.44 6.26
CA ILE A 127 -0.87 2.60 5.01
C ILE A 127 0.08 3.03 3.92
N ILE A 128 -0.06 2.42 2.74
CA ILE A 128 0.75 2.73 1.57
C ILE A 128 -0.19 3.08 0.42
N ASP A 129 0.06 4.22 -0.20
CA ASP A 129 -0.65 4.71 -1.38
C ASP A 129 0.32 4.78 -2.56
N TYR A 130 -0.10 4.23 -3.71
CA TYR A 130 0.71 4.14 -4.91
C TYR A 130 0.56 5.38 -5.78
N LYS A 131 1.68 6.05 -6.09
CA LYS A 131 1.68 7.30 -6.88
C LYS A 131 2.51 7.15 -8.16
N SER A 132 2.00 7.68 -9.26
CA SER A 132 2.73 7.71 -10.55
C SER A 132 3.90 8.70 -10.60
N SER A 133 4.22 9.34 -9.47
CA SER A 133 5.36 10.25 -9.31
C SER A 133 5.88 10.16 -7.87
N ILE A 134 7.11 10.59 -7.65
CA ILE A 134 7.66 10.73 -6.29
C ILE A 134 6.84 11.77 -5.54
N ARG A 135 6.34 11.39 -4.37
CA ARG A 135 5.56 12.23 -3.47
C ARG A 135 6.11 12.15 -2.07
N ASN A 136 6.06 13.26 -1.36
CA ASN A 136 6.40 13.31 0.06
C ASN A 136 5.30 14.06 0.82
N ILE A 137 5.12 13.76 2.10
CA ILE A 137 4.19 14.48 2.96
C ILE A 137 4.89 15.75 3.45
N ASN A 138 4.30 16.90 3.13
CA ASN A 138 4.76 18.21 3.59
C ASN A 138 3.92 18.64 4.80
N LEU A 139 4.52 18.73 5.96
CA LEU A 139 3.82 19.08 7.21
C LEU A 139 3.18 20.48 7.16
N ASN A 140 3.75 21.44 6.42
CA ASN A 140 3.14 22.75 6.24
C ASN A 140 1.87 22.68 5.41
N GLU A 141 1.85 21.83 4.38
CA GLU A 141 0.64 21.57 3.58
C GLU A 141 -0.41 20.83 4.40
N VAL A 142 0.00 19.85 5.22
CA VAL A 142 -0.90 19.16 6.15
C VAL A 142 -1.52 20.16 7.14
N ALA A 143 -0.72 21.05 7.73
CA ALA A 143 -1.22 22.09 8.64
C ALA A 143 -2.18 23.07 7.94
N ALA A 144 -1.99 23.31 6.63
CA ALA A 144 -2.90 24.12 5.81
C ALA A 144 -4.15 23.34 5.33
N GLY A 145 -4.36 22.08 5.78
CA GLY A 145 -5.50 21.26 5.37
C GLY A 145 -5.33 20.56 4.03
N LEU A 146 -4.12 20.55 3.49
CA LEU A 146 -3.77 19.84 2.25
C LEU A 146 -3.10 18.49 2.58
N GLN A 147 -3.01 17.58 1.61
CA GLN A 147 -2.36 16.26 1.77
C GLN A 147 -2.90 15.41 2.96
N LEU A 148 -4.17 15.57 3.31
CA LEU A 148 -4.77 14.89 4.47
C LEU A 148 -5.13 13.42 4.21
N GLN A 149 -5.24 13.00 2.95
CA GLN A 149 -5.81 11.71 2.54
C GLN A 149 -5.23 10.52 3.32
N LEU A 150 -3.91 10.33 3.30
CA LEU A 150 -3.27 9.20 3.97
C LEU A 150 -3.43 9.24 5.49
N LEU A 151 -3.26 10.42 6.08
CA LEU A 151 -3.38 10.59 7.53
C LEU A 151 -4.80 10.32 8.00
N THR A 152 -5.79 10.78 7.22
CA THR A 152 -7.20 10.54 7.53
C THR A 152 -7.56 9.06 7.38
N TYR A 153 -7.01 8.37 6.39
CA TYR A 153 -7.21 6.93 6.25
C TYR A 153 -6.57 6.15 7.41
N LEU A 154 -5.35 6.53 7.83
CA LEU A 154 -4.69 5.92 8.97
C LEU A 154 -5.51 6.12 10.26
N ASP A 155 -6.00 7.34 10.51
CA ASP A 155 -6.86 7.66 11.65
C ASP A 155 -8.18 6.87 11.60
N ALA A 156 -8.80 6.76 10.41
CA ALA A 156 -10.03 5.98 10.21
C ALA A 156 -9.85 4.50 10.57
N VAL A 157 -8.73 3.90 10.17
CA VAL A 157 -8.43 2.50 10.50
C VAL A 157 -8.17 2.36 11.99
N CYS A 158 -7.33 3.20 12.59
CA CYS A 158 -7.00 3.11 14.01
C CYS A 158 -8.21 3.33 14.93
N LYS A 159 -9.22 4.09 14.50
CA LYS A 159 -10.46 4.30 15.25
C LYS A 159 -11.46 3.15 15.16
N GLN A 160 -11.40 2.36 14.10
CA GLN A 160 -12.36 1.28 13.83
C GLN A 160 -11.82 -0.10 14.17
N GLU A 161 -10.51 -0.26 14.12
CA GLU A 161 -9.78 -1.48 14.42
C GLU A 161 -8.90 -1.26 15.67
N ASP A 162 -8.63 -2.30 16.41
CA ASP A 162 -7.75 -2.23 17.60
C ASP A 162 -6.28 -2.28 17.17
N VAL A 163 -5.82 -1.20 16.53
CA VAL A 163 -4.47 -1.07 15.97
C VAL A 163 -3.87 0.31 16.25
N LEU A 164 -2.54 0.36 16.28
CA LEU A 164 -1.75 1.56 16.50
C LEU A 164 -1.12 2.06 15.18
N PRO A 165 -1.00 3.37 14.99
CA PRO A 165 -0.41 3.93 13.78
C PRO A 165 1.11 3.72 13.75
N ALA A 166 1.64 3.11 12.67
CA ALA A 166 3.07 3.03 12.41
C ALA A 166 3.52 4.00 11.32
N GLY A 167 2.72 4.20 10.28
CA GLY A 167 3.11 5.10 9.21
C GLY A 167 2.07 5.30 8.11
N ALA A 168 2.26 6.40 7.39
CA ALA A 168 1.50 6.79 6.21
C ALA A 168 2.50 7.11 5.09
N LEU A 169 2.56 6.26 4.06
CA LEU A 169 3.65 6.23 3.10
C LEU A 169 3.14 6.28 1.66
N TYR A 170 3.87 6.96 0.81
CA TYR A 170 3.73 6.91 -0.64
C TYR A 170 4.78 5.96 -1.22
N PHE A 171 4.37 5.11 -2.14
CA PHE A 171 5.28 4.30 -2.96
C PHE A 171 5.21 4.75 -4.42
N PRO A 172 6.34 5.11 -5.05
CA PRO A 172 6.34 5.59 -6.43
C PRO A 172 6.25 4.43 -7.43
N LEU A 173 5.25 4.47 -8.33
CA LEU A 173 5.13 3.62 -9.51
C LEU A 173 5.71 4.35 -10.72
N ILE A 174 7.01 4.26 -10.92
CA ILE A 174 7.75 5.07 -11.92
C ILE A 174 8.63 4.21 -12.84
N ASP A 175 9.10 4.80 -13.92
CA ASP A 175 10.18 4.28 -14.76
C ASP A 175 11.32 5.30 -14.71
N PRO A 176 12.15 5.27 -13.65
CA PRO A 176 13.15 6.29 -13.43
C PRO A 176 14.26 6.25 -14.48
N ILE A 177 14.74 7.43 -14.83
CA ILE A 177 15.93 7.61 -15.66
C ILE A 177 17.08 7.92 -14.72
N ILE A 178 18.13 7.11 -14.79
CA ILE A 178 19.37 7.36 -14.06
C ILE A 178 20.28 8.19 -14.93
N ASN A 179 20.61 9.38 -14.46
CA ASN A 179 21.63 10.21 -15.08
C ASN A 179 22.99 9.79 -14.52
N GLY A 180 23.75 9.06 -15.30
CA GLY A 180 25.08 8.58 -14.94
C GLY A 180 26.10 8.85 -16.02
N SER A 181 27.40 8.83 -15.67
CA SER A 181 28.50 8.75 -16.61
C SER A 181 28.50 7.38 -17.30
N GLN A 182 29.16 7.25 -18.45
CA GLN A 182 29.33 5.97 -19.16
C GLN A 182 30.06 4.88 -18.33
N GLU A 183 30.63 5.24 -17.19
CA GLU A 183 31.46 4.38 -16.33
C GLU A 183 30.75 3.94 -15.04
N MET A 184 29.42 4.15 -14.90
CA MET A 184 28.71 3.66 -13.71
C MET A 184 28.62 2.13 -13.70
N TRP A 185 29.02 1.54 -12.59
CA TRP A 185 28.91 0.10 -12.34
C TRP A 185 27.46 -0.28 -12.04
N ASP A 186 27.09 -1.51 -12.34
CA ASP A 186 25.72 -2.04 -12.10
C ASP A 186 25.24 -1.83 -10.65
N GLU A 187 26.15 -1.95 -9.68
CA GLU A 187 25.87 -1.73 -8.26
C GLU A 187 25.50 -0.27 -7.95
N GLU A 188 26.17 0.68 -8.59
CA GLU A 188 25.88 2.11 -8.42
C GLU A 188 24.53 2.46 -9.04
N ILE A 189 24.23 1.89 -10.21
CA ILE A 189 22.93 2.05 -10.87
C ILE A 189 21.82 1.47 -9.98
N GLU A 190 22.01 0.28 -9.40
CA GLU A 190 21.03 -0.33 -8.50
C GLU A 190 20.81 0.52 -7.24
N LYS A 191 21.87 1.08 -6.68
CA LYS A 191 21.78 1.97 -5.52
C LYS A 191 20.99 3.24 -5.83
N GLU A 192 21.21 3.87 -6.98
CA GLU A 192 20.45 5.04 -7.41
C GLU A 192 18.98 4.68 -7.69
N LEU A 193 18.71 3.52 -8.28
CA LEU A 193 17.34 3.02 -8.47
C LEU A 193 16.63 2.80 -7.12
N ARG A 194 17.29 2.19 -6.13
CA ARG A 194 16.73 2.01 -4.79
C ARG A 194 16.30 3.33 -4.16
N LYS A 195 17.11 4.38 -4.26
CA LYS A 195 16.76 5.72 -3.78
C LYS A 195 15.49 6.27 -4.43
N GLN A 196 15.30 6.02 -5.75
CA GLN A 196 14.11 6.47 -6.47
C GLN A 196 12.83 5.72 -6.08
N PHE A 197 12.95 4.45 -5.66
CA PHE A 197 11.82 3.61 -5.24
C PHE A 197 11.57 3.61 -3.73
N LYS A 198 12.36 4.35 -2.97
CA LYS A 198 12.20 4.47 -1.53
C LYS A 198 10.83 5.07 -1.17
N MET A 199 10.13 4.42 -0.25
CA MET A 199 8.90 4.97 0.29
C MET A 199 9.14 6.31 0.99
N GLN A 200 8.21 7.24 0.79
CA GLN A 200 8.27 8.59 1.36
C GLN A 200 7.02 8.86 2.18
N GLY A 201 7.15 9.53 3.32
CA GLY A 201 5.99 9.86 4.14
C GLY A 201 6.32 10.08 5.60
N LEU A 202 5.36 9.78 6.46
CA LEU A 202 5.50 9.89 7.91
C LEU A 202 5.52 8.49 8.54
N ILE A 203 6.42 8.31 9.49
CA ILE A 203 6.52 7.09 10.29
C ILE A 203 6.54 7.45 11.78
N LEU A 204 6.09 6.52 12.62
CA LEU A 204 6.21 6.63 14.05
C LEU A 204 7.70 6.62 14.44
N ALA A 205 8.13 7.63 15.21
CA ALA A 205 9.50 7.76 15.69
C ALA A 205 9.80 6.83 16.87
N ASP A 206 9.53 5.53 16.68
CA ASP A 206 9.84 4.47 17.62
C ASP A 206 10.85 3.52 16.99
N SER A 207 12.00 3.35 17.63
CA SER A 207 13.10 2.53 17.11
C SER A 207 12.73 1.05 16.90
N LYS A 208 11.83 0.51 17.73
CA LYS A 208 11.36 -0.90 17.61
C LYS A 208 10.48 -1.03 16.35
N ILE A 209 9.61 -0.04 16.10
CA ILE A 209 8.71 -0.05 14.94
C ILE A 209 9.49 0.21 13.66
N VAL A 210 10.44 1.14 13.69
CA VAL A 210 11.33 1.41 12.54
C VAL A 210 12.15 0.18 12.16
N LYS A 211 12.69 -0.57 13.16
CA LYS A 211 13.36 -1.85 12.90
C LYS A 211 12.47 -2.90 12.26
N LYS A 212 11.17 -2.90 12.58
CA LYS A 212 10.21 -3.80 11.91
C LYS A 212 9.91 -3.39 10.48
N MET A 213 10.07 -2.10 10.14
CA MET A 213 9.95 -1.63 8.76
C MET A 213 11.14 -2.06 7.90
N ASP A 214 12.35 -2.07 8.49
CA ASP A 214 13.59 -2.51 7.85
C ASP A 214 14.46 -3.28 8.86
N ILE A 215 14.46 -4.60 8.78
CA ILE A 215 15.19 -5.49 9.68
C ILE A 215 16.71 -5.35 9.57
N ASN A 216 17.20 -4.81 8.45
CA ASN A 216 18.62 -4.59 8.20
C ASN A 216 19.10 -3.22 8.71
N LEU A 217 18.19 -2.36 9.15
CA LEU A 217 18.55 -1.03 9.63
C LEU A 217 19.26 -1.13 10.99
N VAL A 218 20.56 -0.89 10.99
CA VAL A 218 21.38 -0.82 12.20
C VAL A 218 21.49 0.60 12.69
N SER A 219 21.80 1.54 11.78
CA SER A 219 21.91 2.98 12.04
C SER A 219 21.82 3.77 10.74
N GLY A 220 21.46 5.06 10.82
CA GLY A 220 21.41 5.94 9.67
C GLY A 220 20.11 5.82 8.87
N ASN A 221 20.21 5.74 7.54
CA ASN A 221 19.07 5.70 6.64
C ASN A 221 18.78 4.27 6.18
N SER A 222 17.49 3.91 6.09
CA SER A 222 17.06 2.67 5.45
C SER A 222 17.33 2.72 3.94
N ASP A 223 17.61 1.55 3.35
CA ASP A 223 17.79 1.36 1.90
C ASP A 223 16.51 0.84 1.22
N ILE A 224 15.42 0.64 1.98
CA ILE A 224 14.12 0.13 1.49
C ILE A 224 12.96 1.11 1.72
#